data_fb0fbbbb9f387b5b98f922c530b8f067
#
_entry.id   fb0fbbbb9f387b5b98f922c530b8f067
#
_cell.length_a   1.000
_cell.length_b   1.000
_cell.length_c   1.000
_cell.angle_alpha   90.00
_cell.angle_beta   90.00
_cell.angle_gamma   90.00
#
_symmetry.space_group_name_H-M   'P 1'
#
loop_
_entity.id
_entity.type
_entity.pdbx_description
1 polymer ?
#
loop_
_entity_poly.entity_id
_entity_poly.type
_entity_poly.pdbx_seq_one_letter_code
_entity_poly.pdbx_strand_id
1 'polypeptide(L)'
;MTLTATERDLVDAASRWFDAHRAQFVDELCELLRYPSVSDESDPNPRPGAPYGPEVRRVFDHMLAKAGRDGLPTRDYTGHVMEVVYPQENVETDRDIAFVDHLDVVPADDGWTHDAFDPQA
;
A
#
# COMPACT_ATOMS: atom_id res chain seq x y z
N MET A 1 -25.20 12.03 -11.01
CA MET A 1 -24.24 13.17 -11.05
C MET A 1 -23.48 13.05 -12.35
N THR A 2 -23.47 14.10 -13.18
CA THR A 2 -22.83 14.05 -14.51
C THR A 2 -21.52 14.83 -14.43
N LEU A 3 -20.40 14.19 -14.84
CA LEU A 3 -19.09 14.82 -14.87
C LEU A 3 -19.06 16.00 -15.84
N THR A 4 -18.34 17.05 -15.48
CA THR A 4 -17.98 18.16 -16.39
C THR A 4 -17.03 17.68 -17.47
N ALA A 5 -16.79 18.49 -18.50
CA ALA A 5 -15.80 18.15 -19.54
C ALA A 5 -14.39 17.95 -18.95
N THR A 6 -13.95 18.88 -18.10
CA THR A 6 -12.64 18.81 -17.42
C THR A 6 -12.49 17.56 -16.56
N GLU A 7 -13.52 17.18 -15.81
CA GLU A 7 -13.48 15.94 -15.00
C GLU A 7 -13.38 14.68 -15.88
N ARG A 8 -14.07 14.67 -17.03
CA ARG A 8 -13.92 13.57 -18.00
C ARG A 8 -12.53 13.50 -18.57
N ASP A 9 -11.94 14.62 -18.96
CA ASP A 9 -10.58 14.68 -19.50
C ASP A 9 -9.55 14.16 -18.48
N LEU A 10 -9.72 14.46 -17.18
CA LEU A 10 -8.88 13.94 -16.11
C LEU A 10 -9.03 12.44 -15.93
N VAL A 11 -10.27 11.93 -15.92
CA VAL A 11 -10.54 10.48 -15.84
C VAL A 11 -9.93 9.74 -17.01
N ASP A 12 -10.10 10.26 -18.23
CA ASP A 12 -9.53 9.67 -19.45
C ASP A 12 -7.98 9.69 -19.43
N ALA A 13 -7.38 10.76 -18.90
CA ALA A 13 -5.93 10.84 -18.75
C ALA A 13 -5.41 9.81 -17.73
N ALA A 14 -6.08 9.68 -16.58
CA ALA A 14 -5.75 8.70 -15.56
C ALA A 14 -5.89 7.26 -16.08
N SER A 15 -6.97 6.98 -16.82
CA SER A 15 -7.19 5.66 -17.43
C SER A 15 -6.10 5.30 -18.43
N ARG A 16 -5.74 6.22 -19.33
CA ARG A 16 -4.64 6.00 -20.29
C ARG A 16 -3.29 5.78 -19.59
N TRP A 17 -3.03 6.53 -18.53
CA TRP A 17 -1.81 6.36 -17.76
C TRP A 17 -1.77 4.97 -17.11
N PHE A 18 -2.86 4.54 -16.45
CA PHE A 18 -2.98 3.22 -15.83
C PHE A 18 -2.79 2.10 -16.86
N ASP A 19 -3.45 2.18 -18.01
CA ASP A 19 -3.31 1.18 -19.07
C ASP A 19 -1.87 1.06 -19.57
N ALA A 20 -1.17 2.18 -19.68
CA ALA A 20 0.23 2.20 -20.10
C ALA A 20 1.20 1.63 -19.04
N HIS A 21 0.82 1.65 -17.74
CA HIS A 21 1.65 1.18 -16.62
C HIS A 21 1.11 -0.09 -15.95
N ARG A 22 0.10 -0.73 -16.55
CA ARG A 22 -0.59 -1.87 -15.95
C ARG A 22 0.34 -3.02 -15.57
N ALA A 23 1.31 -3.36 -16.41
CA ALA A 23 2.26 -4.42 -16.13
C ALA A 23 3.10 -4.10 -14.89
N GLN A 24 3.63 -2.88 -14.81
CA GLN A 24 4.37 -2.42 -13.63
C GLN A 24 3.51 -2.47 -12.37
N PHE A 25 2.25 -2.05 -12.45
CA PHE A 25 1.33 -2.12 -11.31
C PHE A 25 1.10 -3.55 -10.82
N VAL A 26 0.93 -4.49 -11.76
CA VAL A 26 0.76 -5.91 -11.43
C VAL A 26 2.02 -6.47 -10.78
N ASP A 27 3.20 -6.16 -11.32
CA ASP A 27 4.49 -6.60 -10.77
C ASP A 27 4.67 -6.10 -9.33
N GLU A 28 4.40 -4.82 -9.07
CA GLU A 28 4.48 -4.22 -7.74
C GLU A 28 3.47 -4.83 -6.77
N LEU A 29 2.25 -5.13 -7.23
CA LEU A 29 1.25 -5.84 -6.43
C LEU A 29 1.73 -7.26 -6.10
N CYS A 30 2.29 -7.99 -7.06
CA CYS A 30 2.87 -9.31 -6.82
C CYS A 30 4.02 -9.26 -5.82
N GLU A 31 4.84 -8.20 -5.82
CA GLU A 31 5.87 -8.02 -4.79
C GLU A 31 5.27 -7.91 -3.37
N LEU A 32 4.17 -7.18 -3.21
CA LEU A 32 3.47 -7.07 -1.92
C LEU A 32 2.87 -8.40 -1.49
N LEU A 33 2.25 -9.14 -2.39
CA LEU A 33 1.59 -10.42 -2.10
C LEU A 33 2.57 -11.53 -1.68
N ARG A 34 3.88 -11.37 -1.91
CA ARG A 34 4.91 -12.31 -1.44
C ARG A 34 5.24 -12.19 0.06
N TYR A 35 4.72 -11.18 0.73
CA TYR A 35 4.88 -11.05 2.17
C TYR A 35 3.79 -11.83 2.90
N PRO A 36 4.12 -12.88 3.69
CA PRO A 36 3.15 -13.56 4.52
C PRO A 36 2.87 -12.71 5.77
N SER A 37 2.31 -11.53 5.55
CA SER A 37 2.14 -10.49 6.56
C SER A 37 0.97 -10.76 7.51
N VAL A 38 0.86 -12.00 7.97
CA VAL A 38 -0.12 -12.37 8.99
C VAL A 38 0.25 -11.68 10.29
N SER A 39 -0.71 -10.95 10.86
CA SER A 39 -0.53 -10.27 12.14
C SER A 39 -0.34 -11.25 13.28
N ASP A 40 0.69 -11.06 14.09
CA ASP A 40 0.96 -11.83 15.29
C ASP A 40 1.03 -10.89 16.50
N GLU A 41 -0.05 -10.86 17.26
CA GLU A 41 -0.18 -10.09 18.49
C GLU A 41 -0.01 -10.95 19.74
N SER A 42 0.44 -12.20 19.59
CA SER A 42 0.58 -13.16 20.71
C SER A 42 1.80 -12.87 21.60
N ASP A 43 2.78 -12.12 21.09
CA ASP A 43 3.97 -11.72 21.85
C ASP A 43 3.60 -10.62 22.86
N PRO A 44 3.66 -10.85 24.16
CA PRO A 44 3.38 -9.84 25.18
C PRO A 44 4.44 -8.72 25.23
N ASN A 45 5.61 -8.92 24.57
CA ASN A 45 6.70 -7.95 24.49
C ASN A 45 7.20 -7.82 23.05
N PRO A 46 6.38 -7.32 22.13
CA PRO A 46 6.76 -7.24 20.75
C PRO A 46 8.00 -6.35 20.56
N ARG A 47 8.79 -6.67 19.57
CA ARG A 47 9.96 -5.87 19.21
C ARG A 47 9.52 -4.41 18.94
N PRO A 48 10.22 -3.42 19.51
CA PRO A 48 9.93 -2.02 19.23
C PRO A 48 9.85 -1.74 17.72
N GLY A 49 8.77 -1.09 17.29
CA GLY A 49 8.50 -0.81 15.89
C GLY A 49 7.91 -1.99 15.07
N ALA A 50 7.64 -3.14 15.70
CA ALA A 50 7.01 -4.29 15.07
C ALA A 50 5.88 -4.87 15.94
N PRO A 51 4.85 -4.08 16.27
CA PRO A 51 3.80 -4.49 17.21
C PRO A 51 2.96 -5.68 16.71
N TYR A 52 2.89 -5.88 15.40
CA TYR A 52 2.10 -6.91 14.73
C TYR A 52 2.96 -8.07 14.19
N GLY A 53 4.19 -8.22 14.72
CA GLY A 53 5.11 -9.27 14.34
C GLY A 53 6.08 -8.89 13.21
N PRO A 54 7.08 -9.75 12.96
CA PRO A 54 8.18 -9.45 12.06
C PRO A 54 7.75 -9.39 10.57
N GLU A 55 6.79 -10.20 10.16
CA GLU A 55 6.38 -10.26 8.75
C GLU A 55 5.56 -9.02 8.36
N VAL A 56 4.69 -8.53 9.25
CA VAL A 56 4.00 -7.25 9.04
C VAL A 56 5.03 -6.11 9.01
N ARG A 57 6.06 -6.14 9.86
CA ARG A 57 7.12 -5.14 9.81
C ARG A 57 7.90 -5.17 8.48
N ARG A 58 8.13 -6.33 7.91
CA ARG A 58 8.83 -6.44 6.62
C ARG A 58 8.08 -5.77 5.47
N VAL A 59 6.78 -6.03 5.35
CA VAL A 59 5.97 -5.37 4.31
C VAL A 59 5.82 -3.87 4.57
N PHE A 60 5.75 -3.46 5.83
CA PHE A 60 5.74 -2.07 6.24
C PHE A 60 7.03 -1.34 5.82
N ASP A 61 8.20 -1.94 6.06
CA ASP A 61 9.49 -1.40 5.64
C ASP A 61 9.60 -1.33 4.11
N HIS A 62 9.07 -2.34 3.40
CA HIS A 62 9.02 -2.34 1.94
C HIS A 62 8.23 -1.12 1.41
N MET A 63 7.06 -0.86 1.98
CA MET A 63 6.22 0.28 1.58
C MET A 63 6.84 1.63 1.90
N LEU A 64 7.48 1.78 3.07
CA LEU A 64 8.25 2.99 3.39
C LEU A 64 9.39 3.22 2.38
N ALA A 65 10.12 2.16 2.05
CA ALA A 65 11.21 2.24 1.08
C ALA A 65 10.70 2.57 -0.33
N LYS A 66 9.55 2.02 -0.73
CA LYS A 66 8.92 2.35 -2.01
C LYS A 66 8.50 3.82 -2.06
N ALA A 67 7.77 4.29 -1.08
CA ALA A 67 7.37 5.70 -1.00
C ALA A 67 8.58 6.65 -1.02
N GLY A 68 9.67 6.27 -0.34
CA GLY A 68 10.93 7.03 -0.37
C GLY A 68 11.58 7.05 -1.76
N ARG A 69 11.55 5.95 -2.52
CA ARG A 69 12.03 5.93 -3.92
C ARG A 69 11.18 6.81 -4.84
N ASP A 70 9.88 6.87 -4.56
CA ASP A 70 8.94 7.72 -5.31
C ASP A 70 9.00 9.20 -4.87
N GLY A 71 9.89 9.53 -3.92
CA GLY A 71 10.08 10.90 -3.41
C GLY A 71 8.95 11.41 -2.52
N LEU A 72 8.10 10.52 -2.01
CA LEU A 72 6.96 10.89 -1.18
C LEU A 72 7.38 11.00 0.30
N PRO A 73 7.01 12.08 1.00
CA PRO A 73 7.21 12.18 2.45
C PRO A 73 6.46 11.08 3.20
N THR A 74 7.13 10.48 4.17
CA THR A 74 6.58 9.40 4.98
C THR A 74 6.75 9.67 6.47
N ARG A 75 5.86 9.09 7.28
CA ARG A 75 6.00 9.00 8.74
C ARG A 75 5.70 7.58 9.20
N ASP A 76 6.54 7.09 10.09
CA ASP A 76 6.35 5.82 10.80
C ASP A 76 5.90 6.12 12.24
N TYR A 77 4.69 5.73 12.58
CA TYR A 77 4.13 5.84 13.92
C TYR A 77 4.40 4.56 14.71
N THR A 78 5.67 4.33 14.97
CA THR A 78 6.18 3.20 15.79
C THR A 78 5.76 1.80 15.29
N GLY A 79 5.60 1.66 13.98
CA GLY A 79 5.20 0.41 13.33
C GLY A 79 3.71 0.09 13.39
N HIS A 80 2.89 0.95 14.00
CA HIS A 80 1.44 0.74 14.03
C HIS A 80 0.77 1.29 12.77
N VAL A 81 1.21 2.48 12.33
CA VAL A 81 0.67 3.15 11.16
C VAL A 81 1.83 3.81 10.42
N MET A 82 1.80 3.77 9.11
CA MET A 82 2.59 4.68 8.28
C MET A 82 1.68 5.69 7.61
N GLU A 83 2.19 6.87 7.42
CA GLU A 83 1.58 7.91 6.61
C GLU A 83 2.47 8.14 5.39
N VAL A 84 1.86 8.18 4.22
CA VAL A 84 2.50 8.59 2.97
C VAL A 84 1.76 9.82 2.48
N VAL A 85 2.47 10.93 2.34
CA VAL A 85 1.86 12.20 1.97
C VAL A 85 2.06 12.44 0.48
N TYR A 86 0.96 12.66 -0.23
CA TYR A 86 0.99 13.16 -1.60
C TYR A 86 1.00 14.69 -1.54
N PRO A 87 2.15 15.35 -1.76
CA PRO A 87 2.22 16.80 -1.67
C PRO A 87 1.36 17.42 -2.78
N GLN A 88 0.49 18.34 -2.38
CA GLN A 88 -0.27 19.15 -3.33
C GLN A 88 0.44 20.49 -3.52
N GLU A 89 0.80 20.79 -4.74
CA GLU A 89 1.33 22.11 -5.09
C GLU A 89 0.17 23.03 -5.52
N ASN A 90 0.19 24.26 -5.03
CA ASN A 90 -0.72 25.33 -5.45
C ASN A 90 -2.22 25.09 -5.18
N VAL A 91 -2.54 24.30 -4.16
CA VAL A 91 -3.92 24.14 -3.70
C VAL A 91 -4.11 24.81 -2.35
N GLU A 92 -4.88 25.89 -2.33
CA GLU A 92 -5.33 26.50 -1.09
C GLU A 92 -6.56 25.73 -0.59
N THR A 93 -6.35 24.76 0.28
CA THR A 93 -7.43 24.00 0.93
C THR A 93 -7.08 23.78 2.40
N ASP A 94 -8.11 23.79 3.24
CA ASP A 94 -8.03 23.40 4.64
C ASP A 94 -8.46 21.92 4.85
N ARG A 95 -8.56 21.17 3.76
CA ARG A 95 -9.05 19.79 3.76
C ARG A 95 -8.03 18.85 3.15
N ASP A 96 -7.82 17.74 3.84
CA ASP A 96 -7.09 16.60 3.31
C ASP A 96 -8.05 15.47 2.95
N ILE A 97 -7.67 14.65 1.96
CA ILE A 97 -8.32 13.39 1.65
C ILE A 97 -7.37 12.30 2.12
N ALA A 98 -7.84 11.43 3.02
CA ALA A 98 -7.08 10.27 3.46
C ALA A 98 -7.69 8.99 2.89
N PHE A 99 -6.83 8.13 2.36
CA PHE A 99 -7.13 6.73 2.07
C PHE A 99 -6.55 5.90 3.21
N VAL A 100 -7.36 5.00 3.78
CA VAL A 100 -6.95 4.14 4.89
C VAL A 100 -7.02 2.70 4.41
N ASP A 101 -5.86 2.05 4.41
CA ASP A 101 -5.68 0.66 4.01
C ASP A 101 -4.88 -0.10 5.07
N HIS A 102 -4.78 -1.42 4.95
CA HIS A 102 -3.98 -2.26 5.83
C HIS A 102 -3.04 -3.16 5.03
N LEU A 103 -1.91 -3.51 5.63
CA LEU A 103 -0.86 -4.34 5.04
C LEU A 103 -0.83 -5.77 5.59
N ASP A 104 -1.52 -6.01 6.69
CA ASP A 104 -1.66 -7.35 7.23
C ASP A 104 -2.71 -8.15 6.47
N VAL A 105 -2.53 -9.46 6.48
CA VAL A 105 -3.43 -10.42 5.86
C VAL A 105 -3.86 -11.48 6.87
N VAL A 106 -4.97 -12.13 6.62
CA VAL A 106 -5.40 -13.31 7.38
C VAL A 106 -4.51 -14.51 7.05
N PRO A 107 -4.37 -15.48 7.96
CA PRO A 107 -3.72 -16.75 7.67
C PRO A 107 -4.29 -17.40 6.41
N ALA A 108 -3.43 -17.97 5.58
CA ALA A 108 -3.86 -18.75 4.44
C ALA A 108 -4.45 -20.09 4.93
N ASP A 109 -5.70 -20.33 4.59
CA ASP A 109 -6.35 -21.61 4.85
C ASP A 109 -5.93 -22.67 3.82
N ASP A 110 -6.32 -23.94 4.06
CA ASP A 110 -6.14 -25.04 3.11
C ASP A 110 -6.99 -24.82 1.84
N GLY A 111 -6.55 -25.41 0.73
CA GLY A 111 -7.33 -25.41 -0.52
C GLY A 111 -6.78 -24.52 -1.63
N TRP A 112 -5.66 -23.86 -1.41
CA TRP A 112 -4.94 -23.15 -2.47
C TRP A 112 -4.37 -24.15 -3.47
N THR A 113 -4.46 -23.84 -4.77
CA THR A 113 -3.90 -24.66 -5.85
C THR A 113 -2.39 -24.43 -6.03
N HIS A 114 -1.84 -23.40 -5.41
CA HIS A 114 -0.43 -22.99 -5.38
C HIS A 114 -0.14 -22.33 -4.03
N ASP A 115 1.10 -21.98 -3.75
CA ASP A 115 1.44 -21.25 -2.53
C ASP A 115 0.69 -19.92 -2.49
N ALA A 116 0.00 -19.65 -1.38
CA ALA A 116 -0.82 -18.45 -1.19
C ALA A 116 -0.01 -17.15 -1.28
N PHE A 117 1.29 -17.21 -1.01
CA PHE A 117 2.22 -16.08 -1.04
C PHE A 117 3.19 -16.13 -2.24
N ASP A 118 2.91 -16.96 -3.24
CA ASP A 118 3.62 -16.97 -4.52
C ASP A 118 2.67 -16.57 -5.66
N PRO A 119 2.40 -15.27 -5.84
CA PRO A 119 1.52 -14.80 -6.89
C PRO A 119 2.12 -15.10 -8.26
N GLN A 120 1.29 -15.70 -9.11
CA GLN A 120 1.63 -15.99 -10.50
C GLN A 120 0.85 -15.01 -11.38
N ALA A 121 1.55 -14.04 -11.96
CA ALA A 121 0.99 -13.06 -12.89
C ALA A 121 1.12 -13.50 -14.33
#